data_226766218f5c8290b2ff22a55451ad56
#
_entry.id   226766218f5c8290b2ff22a55451ad56
#
_cell.length_a   1.000
_cell.length_b   1.000
_cell.length_c   1.000
_cell.angle_alpha   90.00
_cell.angle_beta   90.00
_cell.angle_gamma   90.00
#
_symmetry.space_group_name_H-M   'P 1'
#
loop_
_entity.id
_entity.type
_entity.pdbx_description
1 polymer ?
#
loop_
_entity_poly.entity_id
_entity_poly.type
_entity_poly.pdbx_seq_one_letter_code
_entity_poly.pdbx_strand_id
1 'polypeptide(L)'
;MTNKNNSIRVVNLSGYETPEVKEVYGKDWVSYGENNDYFDSLIEKYLGSPTNSRCINGIVDMIYGRGIEATDSEEFPEMYAKFKLLVRPREVKRVSNDYKMLGQAAMQVVYNKSKTKIIKILHFPMETLRAEKCDAKGVIRAYYYHPKWVDIKPSDNPKRIPTFGNGKKSETVELYIFKPYRSGFYYYAPVDYHGCLQYCSLEEEVSNYHINNIKQGLQPSLLINFNNGVPNEETQELIERKIYDKFSGTSNAGKFILAFNESIETKADIDPIHLPDAHAQYQFLSDESREKIMLGHGIVSPILLGIKDNTGFGNNAEELRTASVLMDNIVIRPFQEEIIEGLEDMLNFNKIYLNLYFITLQPIEFTQLDNISTKVKREEETGEKIGSKATFSTKLKKIDGVEVYKTIKEAEDKALEQGC
;
A
#
# COMPACT_ATOMS: atom_id res chain seq x y z
N MET A 1 38.39 33.03 -33.25
CA MET A 1 38.47 32.37 -31.90
C MET A 1 37.10 32.41 -31.28
N THR A 2 36.33 31.35 -31.47
CA THR A 2 34.99 31.23 -30.95
C THR A 2 35.04 30.38 -29.67
N ASN A 3 34.86 31.00 -28.50
CA ASN A 3 34.71 30.33 -27.23
C ASN A 3 33.49 29.39 -27.29
N LYS A 4 33.71 28.08 -27.31
CA LYS A 4 32.69 27.10 -27.01
C LYS A 4 32.58 27.04 -25.48
N ASN A 5 31.57 27.68 -24.96
CA ASN A 5 31.15 27.47 -23.56
C ASN A 5 30.65 26.04 -23.42
N ASN A 6 31.45 25.19 -22.81
CA ASN A 6 30.99 23.89 -22.28
C ASN A 6 30.07 24.15 -21.09
N SER A 7 28.77 24.18 -21.32
CA SER A 7 27.79 24.20 -20.24
C SER A 7 27.62 22.79 -19.72
N ILE A 8 28.16 22.51 -18.54
CA ILE A 8 27.82 21.30 -17.78
C ILE A 8 26.36 21.48 -17.35
N ARG A 9 25.46 20.68 -17.90
CA ARG A 9 24.11 20.56 -17.37
C ARG A 9 24.11 19.60 -16.21
N VAL A 10 23.97 20.13 -15.00
CA VAL A 10 23.64 19.34 -13.82
C VAL A 10 22.14 19.05 -13.94
N VAL A 11 21.77 17.79 -14.13
CA VAL A 11 20.39 17.34 -14.00
C VAL A 11 20.18 17.16 -12.49
N ASN A 12 19.46 18.09 -11.87
CA ASN A 12 18.94 17.89 -10.53
C ASN A 12 17.87 16.80 -10.64
N LEU A 13 18.11 15.67 -10.01
CA LEU A 13 17.06 14.74 -9.67
C LEU A 13 16.17 15.49 -8.69
N SER A 14 14.94 15.77 -9.07
CA SER A 14 13.96 16.40 -8.21
C SER A 14 13.80 15.54 -6.97
N GLY A 15 14.06 16.11 -5.78
CA GLY A 15 13.76 15.46 -4.53
C GLY A 15 12.27 15.12 -4.48
N TYR A 16 11.93 14.10 -3.69
CA TYR A 16 10.53 13.76 -3.47
C TYR A 16 9.78 14.99 -2.92
N GLU A 17 8.75 15.40 -3.63
CA GLU A 17 7.84 16.44 -3.18
C GLU A 17 6.56 15.82 -2.63
N THR A 18 6.00 16.46 -1.60
CA THR A 18 4.70 16.08 -1.06
C THR A 18 3.66 16.15 -2.18
N PRO A 19 2.78 15.14 -2.34
CA PRO A 19 1.84 15.11 -3.46
C PRO A 19 0.94 16.34 -3.44
N GLU A 20 0.95 17.08 -4.52
CA GLU A 20 0.21 18.30 -4.65
C GLU A 20 -1.29 18.02 -4.78
N VAL A 21 -2.10 18.69 -3.96
CA VAL A 21 -3.56 18.61 -4.01
C VAL A 21 -4.06 19.97 -4.52
N LYS A 22 -4.54 20.01 -5.77
CA LYS A 22 -4.95 21.25 -6.43
C LYS A 22 -6.44 21.27 -6.77
N GLU A 23 -7.13 22.29 -6.29
CA GLU A 23 -8.43 22.67 -6.84
C GLU A 23 -8.24 23.46 -8.13
N VAL A 24 -8.56 22.85 -9.26
CA VAL A 24 -8.44 23.50 -10.57
C VAL A 24 -9.69 24.33 -10.86
N TYR A 25 -9.51 25.58 -11.28
CA TYR A 25 -10.62 26.43 -11.68
C TYR A 25 -11.38 25.85 -12.87
N GLY A 26 -12.71 25.87 -12.80
CA GLY A 26 -13.56 25.31 -13.87
C GLY A 26 -13.73 23.80 -13.87
N LYS A 27 -13.13 23.07 -12.91
CA LYS A 27 -13.36 21.65 -12.68
C LYS A 27 -14.02 21.43 -11.32
N ASP A 28 -14.92 20.46 -11.24
CA ASP A 28 -15.66 20.15 -9.99
C ASP A 28 -14.90 19.17 -9.10
N TRP A 29 -13.84 18.52 -9.60
CA TRP A 29 -13.01 17.57 -8.87
C TRP A 29 -11.66 18.19 -8.47
N VAL A 30 -11.01 17.58 -7.51
CA VAL A 30 -9.70 17.96 -6.97
C VAL A 30 -8.64 17.00 -7.51
N SER A 31 -7.58 17.53 -8.10
CA SER A 31 -6.45 16.74 -8.61
C SER A 31 -5.56 16.24 -7.47
N TYR A 32 -4.93 15.08 -7.65
CA TYR A 32 -4.01 14.47 -6.69
C TYR A 32 -2.69 14.08 -7.39
N GLY A 33 -1.61 14.77 -7.02
CA GLY A 33 -0.34 14.76 -7.74
C GLY A 33 -0.24 15.90 -8.76
N GLU A 34 0.96 16.17 -9.26
CA GLU A 34 1.25 17.27 -10.19
C GLU A 34 0.41 17.15 -11.49
N ASN A 35 0.40 15.96 -12.08
CA ASN A 35 -0.36 15.62 -13.29
C ASN A 35 -1.61 14.79 -12.98
N ASN A 36 -2.12 14.85 -11.75
CA ASN A 36 -3.23 14.02 -11.28
C ASN A 36 -2.91 12.51 -11.27
N ASP A 37 -1.66 12.17 -11.03
CA ASP A 37 -1.01 10.86 -11.23
C ASP A 37 -0.53 10.19 -9.93
N TYR A 38 -0.84 10.75 -8.77
CA TYR A 38 -0.28 10.24 -7.51
C TYR A 38 -0.60 8.76 -7.26
N PHE A 39 -1.83 8.31 -7.53
CA PHE A 39 -2.17 6.89 -7.39
C PHE A 39 -1.41 6.01 -8.39
N ASP A 40 -1.24 6.49 -9.63
CA ASP A 40 -0.46 5.78 -10.65
C ASP A 40 1.00 5.67 -10.21
N SER A 41 1.59 6.74 -9.65
CA SER A 41 2.96 6.72 -9.11
C SER A 41 3.14 5.74 -7.94
N LEU A 42 2.13 5.55 -7.09
CA LEU A 42 2.17 4.55 -6.02
C LEU A 42 2.15 3.12 -6.58
N ILE A 43 1.33 2.89 -7.62
CA ILE A 43 1.26 1.60 -8.32
C ILE A 43 2.59 1.30 -9.03
N GLU A 44 3.21 2.29 -9.68
CA GLU A 44 4.54 2.13 -10.28
C GLU A 44 5.60 1.76 -9.24
N LYS A 45 5.63 2.43 -8.09
CA LYS A 45 6.54 2.09 -6.97
C LYS A 45 6.27 0.71 -6.38
N TYR A 46 5.02 0.27 -6.37
CA TYR A 46 4.69 -1.10 -5.99
C TYR A 46 5.24 -2.12 -6.99
N LEU A 47 5.19 -1.83 -8.28
CA LEU A 47 5.68 -2.73 -9.33
C LEU A 47 7.21 -2.69 -9.46
N GLY A 48 7.85 -1.55 -9.25
CA GLY A 48 9.28 -1.33 -9.42
C GLY A 48 10.14 -1.76 -8.24
N SER A 49 9.61 -1.70 -7.01
CA SER A 49 10.34 -2.03 -5.77
C SER A 49 9.91 -3.38 -5.21
N PRO A 50 10.75 -4.43 -5.24
CA PRO A 50 10.44 -5.76 -4.71
C PRO A 50 10.22 -5.75 -3.19
N THR A 51 10.97 -4.92 -2.45
CA THR A 51 10.79 -4.79 -1.01
C THR A 51 9.46 -4.14 -0.66
N ASN A 52 9.10 -3.04 -1.35
CA ASN A 52 7.82 -2.36 -1.17
C ASN A 52 6.63 -3.29 -1.47
N SER A 53 6.68 -3.99 -2.61
CA SER A 53 5.61 -4.93 -2.97
C SER A 53 5.48 -6.07 -1.97
N ARG A 54 6.60 -6.59 -1.43
CA ARG A 54 6.55 -7.65 -0.40
C ARG A 54 5.95 -7.15 0.91
N CYS A 55 6.32 -5.94 1.35
CA CYS A 55 5.75 -5.31 2.54
C CYS A 55 4.23 -5.10 2.38
N ILE A 56 3.80 -4.49 1.27
CA ILE A 56 2.37 -4.25 1.00
C ILE A 56 1.60 -5.57 1.00
N ASN A 57 2.03 -6.56 0.21
CA ASN A 57 1.33 -7.84 0.11
C ASN A 57 1.26 -8.57 1.45
N GLY A 58 2.38 -8.60 2.21
CA GLY A 58 2.42 -9.23 3.51
C GLY A 58 1.48 -8.57 4.53
N ILE A 59 1.47 -7.23 4.57
CA ILE A 59 0.56 -6.48 5.45
C ILE A 59 -0.89 -6.66 5.03
N VAL A 60 -1.21 -6.63 3.73
CA VAL A 60 -2.58 -6.88 3.22
C VAL A 60 -3.07 -8.28 3.61
N ASP A 61 -2.22 -9.30 3.49
CA ASP A 61 -2.57 -10.65 3.91
C ASP A 61 -2.79 -10.73 5.44
N MET A 62 -2.03 -9.98 6.25
CA MET A 62 -2.24 -9.89 7.70
C MET A 62 -3.52 -9.11 8.05
N ILE A 63 -3.80 -7.96 7.37
CA ILE A 63 -5.05 -7.20 7.57
C ILE A 63 -6.27 -8.07 7.29
N TYR A 64 -6.28 -8.74 6.15
CA TYR A 64 -7.40 -9.60 5.77
C TYR A 64 -7.48 -10.86 6.65
N GLY A 65 -6.34 -11.42 7.05
CA GLY A 65 -6.25 -12.63 7.85
C GLY A 65 -6.97 -13.81 7.20
N ARG A 66 -7.91 -14.41 7.94
CA ARG A 66 -8.82 -15.44 7.44
C ARG A 66 -10.23 -14.90 7.13
N GLY A 67 -10.37 -13.56 7.10
CA GLY A 67 -11.62 -12.87 6.82
C GLY A 67 -12.32 -12.32 8.06
N ILE A 68 -13.57 -11.87 7.87
CA ILE A 68 -14.37 -11.24 8.92
C ILE A 68 -15.41 -12.23 9.44
N GLU A 69 -15.53 -12.30 10.77
CA GLU A 69 -16.54 -13.03 11.51
C GLU A 69 -17.29 -12.11 12.49
N ALA A 70 -18.31 -12.64 13.14
CA ALA A 70 -19.06 -11.96 14.18
C ALA A 70 -19.07 -12.77 15.47
N THR A 71 -18.76 -12.14 16.61
CA THR A 71 -18.70 -12.83 17.92
C THR A 71 -20.08 -13.28 18.42
N ASP A 72 -21.13 -12.64 17.92
CA ASP A 72 -22.53 -12.84 18.24
C ASP A 72 -23.31 -13.54 17.12
N SER A 73 -22.58 -14.22 16.22
CA SER A 73 -23.17 -14.97 15.09
C SER A 73 -24.15 -16.07 15.52
N GLU A 74 -23.91 -16.72 16.65
CA GLU A 74 -24.78 -17.75 17.22
C GLU A 74 -26.04 -17.15 17.84
N GLU A 75 -25.94 -15.94 18.40
CA GLU A 75 -27.05 -15.22 19.02
C GLU A 75 -27.97 -14.59 17.96
N PHE A 76 -27.41 -14.12 16.82
CA PHE A 76 -28.14 -13.46 15.74
C PHE A 76 -27.92 -14.13 14.36
N PRO A 77 -28.29 -15.41 14.18
CA PRO A 77 -27.97 -16.16 12.97
C PRO A 77 -28.58 -15.58 11.69
N GLU A 78 -29.76 -14.95 11.77
CA GLU A 78 -30.38 -14.31 10.61
C GLU A 78 -29.62 -13.04 10.17
N MET A 79 -29.14 -12.23 11.14
CA MET A 79 -28.33 -11.04 10.80
C MET A 79 -26.99 -11.48 10.22
N TYR A 80 -26.38 -12.50 10.79
CA TYR A 80 -25.14 -13.08 10.30
C TYR A 80 -25.27 -13.61 8.89
N ALA A 81 -26.34 -14.34 8.57
CA ALA A 81 -26.62 -14.80 7.20
C ALA A 81 -26.78 -13.62 6.21
N LYS A 82 -27.46 -12.55 6.60
CA LYS A 82 -27.61 -11.32 5.80
C LYS A 82 -26.27 -10.61 5.61
N PHE A 83 -25.43 -10.54 6.65
CA PHE A 83 -24.07 -10.01 6.56
C PHE A 83 -23.24 -10.75 5.54
N LYS A 84 -23.16 -12.09 5.62
CA LYS A 84 -22.38 -12.92 4.69
C LYS A 84 -22.88 -12.81 3.22
N LEU A 85 -24.14 -12.49 2.99
CA LEU A 85 -24.68 -12.24 1.65
C LEU A 85 -24.27 -10.87 1.09
N LEU A 86 -24.17 -9.85 1.96
CA LEU A 86 -23.86 -8.47 1.56
C LEU A 86 -22.35 -8.25 1.41
N VAL A 87 -21.56 -8.72 2.39
CA VAL A 87 -20.12 -8.50 2.48
C VAL A 87 -19.39 -9.78 2.09
N ARG A 88 -18.90 -9.81 0.87
CA ARG A 88 -18.16 -10.98 0.36
C ARG A 88 -16.67 -10.89 0.71
N PRO A 89 -16.04 -12.01 1.12
CA PRO A 89 -14.62 -12.05 1.48
C PRO A 89 -13.70 -11.40 0.44
N ARG A 90 -13.96 -11.66 -0.84
CA ARG A 90 -13.19 -11.09 -1.96
C ARG A 90 -13.20 -9.56 -1.98
N GLU A 91 -14.34 -8.95 -1.69
CA GLU A 91 -14.47 -7.48 -1.72
C GLU A 91 -13.72 -6.85 -0.54
N VAL A 92 -13.74 -7.48 0.62
CA VAL A 92 -12.95 -7.06 1.79
C VAL A 92 -11.46 -7.14 1.50
N LYS A 93 -10.98 -8.25 0.91
CA LYS A 93 -9.55 -8.39 0.55
C LYS A 93 -9.09 -7.29 -0.42
N ARG A 94 -9.94 -6.91 -1.38
CA ARG A 94 -9.65 -5.81 -2.32
C ARG A 94 -9.58 -4.46 -1.63
N VAL A 95 -10.51 -4.20 -0.71
CA VAL A 95 -10.49 -2.97 0.10
C VAL A 95 -9.23 -2.89 0.96
N SER A 96 -8.84 -4.00 1.61
CA SER A 96 -7.59 -4.06 2.39
C SER A 96 -6.37 -3.76 1.52
N ASN A 97 -6.36 -4.23 0.26
CA ASN A 97 -5.29 -3.96 -0.69
C ASN A 97 -5.22 -2.47 -1.06
N ASP A 98 -6.33 -1.88 -1.51
CA ASP A 98 -6.35 -0.47 -1.89
C ASP A 98 -6.03 0.42 -0.70
N TYR A 99 -6.58 0.08 0.49
CA TYR A 99 -6.37 0.87 1.68
C TYR A 99 -4.89 0.90 2.09
N LYS A 100 -4.18 -0.24 2.04
CA LYS A 100 -2.74 -0.28 2.31
C LYS A 100 -1.92 0.36 1.20
N MET A 101 -2.21 0.06 -0.06
CA MET A 101 -1.41 0.47 -1.20
C MET A 101 -1.61 1.93 -1.58
N LEU A 102 -2.85 2.46 -1.46
CA LEU A 102 -3.22 3.81 -1.91
C LEU A 102 -3.54 4.78 -0.75
N GLY A 103 -3.48 4.31 0.53
CA GLY A 103 -3.76 5.11 1.72
C GLY A 103 -5.24 5.35 1.97
N GLN A 104 -6.11 4.92 1.08
CA GLN A 104 -7.56 5.03 1.16
C GLN A 104 -8.21 4.01 0.22
N ALA A 105 -9.45 3.65 0.51
CA ALA A 105 -10.18 2.67 -0.28
C ALA A 105 -11.65 3.08 -0.47
N ALA A 106 -12.34 2.46 -1.41
CA ALA A 106 -13.74 2.73 -1.70
C ALA A 106 -14.57 1.46 -1.81
N MET A 107 -15.79 1.53 -1.29
CA MET A 107 -16.83 0.53 -1.56
C MET A 107 -18.03 1.17 -2.23
N GLN A 108 -18.54 0.49 -3.24
CA GLN A 108 -19.80 0.82 -3.90
C GLN A 108 -20.97 0.21 -3.14
N VAL A 109 -21.85 1.06 -2.65
CA VAL A 109 -23.09 0.70 -1.97
C VAL A 109 -24.23 0.79 -2.97
N VAL A 110 -24.90 -0.34 -3.23
CA VAL A 110 -26.02 -0.41 -4.19
C VAL A 110 -27.31 -0.61 -3.43
N TYR A 111 -28.25 0.30 -3.64
CA TYR A 111 -29.58 0.27 -3.03
C TYR A 111 -30.62 -0.39 -3.93
N ASN A 112 -31.74 -0.79 -3.34
CA ASN A 112 -32.95 -1.11 -4.08
C ASN A 112 -33.54 0.16 -4.73
N LYS A 113 -34.48 0.01 -5.67
CA LYS A 113 -35.10 1.14 -6.42
C LYS A 113 -35.76 2.20 -5.52
N SER A 114 -36.28 1.80 -4.37
CA SER A 114 -36.89 2.71 -3.39
C SER A 114 -35.89 3.32 -2.39
N LYS A 115 -34.61 2.96 -2.49
CA LYS A 115 -33.53 3.40 -1.57
C LYS A 115 -33.82 3.13 -0.09
N THR A 116 -34.52 2.02 0.19
CA THR A 116 -34.88 1.61 1.57
C THR A 116 -33.96 0.51 2.12
N LYS A 117 -33.17 -0.13 1.27
CA LYS A 117 -32.31 -1.24 1.63
C LYS A 117 -31.10 -1.31 0.73
N ILE A 118 -29.95 -1.57 1.32
CA ILE A 118 -28.72 -1.93 0.59
C ILE A 118 -28.85 -3.39 0.14
N ILE A 119 -28.62 -3.63 -1.14
CA ILE A 119 -28.72 -4.95 -1.77
C ILE A 119 -27.36 -5.55 -2.12
N LYS A 120 -26.34 -4.71 -2.31
CA LYS A 120 -24.95 -5.14 -2.57
C LYS A 120 -23.95 -4.12 -2.02
N ILE A 121 -22.82 -4.63 -1.53
CA ILE A 121 -21.65 -3.86 -1.15
C ILE A 121 -20.49 -4.48 -1.94
N LEU A 122 -19.81 -3.69 -2.77
CA LEU A 122 -18.77 -4.14 -3.69
C LEU A 122 -17.57 -3.22 -3.58
N HIS A 123 -16.38 -3.74 -3.74
CA HIS A 123 -15.18 -2.92 -3.90
C HIS A 123 -15.28 -2.01 -5.12
N PHE A 124 -14.77 -0.79 -5.01
CA PHE A 124 -14.63 0.14 -6.13
C PHE A 124 -13.16 0.60 -6.21
N PRO A 125 -12.50 0.51 -7.39
CA PRO A 125 -11.08 0.83 -7.53
C PRO A 125 -10.81 2.30 -7.18
N MET A 126 -10.00 2.55 -6.15
CA MET A 126 -9.78 3.89 -5.61
C MET A 126 -8.99 4.80 -6.56
N GLU A 127 -8.07 4.26 -7.34
CA GLU A 127 -7.27 4.99 -8.32
C GLU A 127 -8.12 5.67 -9.40
N THR A 128 -9.32 5.15 -9.66
CA THR A 128 -10.26 5.69 -10.64
C THR A 128 -11.12 6.84 -10.10
N LEU A 129 -10.97 7.20 -8.83
CA LEU A 129 -11.78 8.20 -8.16
C LEU A 129 -11.02 9.50 -7.88
N ARG A 130 -11.72 10.62 -8.02
CA ARG A 130 -11.23 11.94 -7.52
C ARG A 130 -12.32 12.62 -6.72
N ALA A 131 -11.91 13.24 -5.60
CA ALA A 131 -12.82 13.90 -4.69
C ALA A 131 -13.51 15.11 -5.36
N GLU A 132 -14.79 15.30 -5.12
CA GLU A 132 -15.49 16.55 -5.42
C GLU A 132 -14.95 17.67 -4.53
N LYS A 133 -14.95 18.91 -5.02
CA LYS A 133 -14.65 20.07 -4.17
C LYS A 133 -15.63 20.12 -3.01
N CYS A 134 -15.10 20.41 -1.82
CA CYS A 134 -15.93 20.49 -0.62
C CYS A 134 -16.97 21.61 -0.72
N ASP A 135 -18.08 21.41 -0.04
CA ASP A 135 -19.09 22.44 0.12
C ASP A 135 -18.63 23.55 1.12
N ALA A 136 -19.47 24.56 1.31
CA ALA A 136 -19.19 25.66 2.24
C ALA A 136 -19.02 25.21 3.71
N LYS A 137 -19.37 23.98 4.05
CA LYS A 137 -19.20 23.37 5.37
C LYS A 137 -17.95 22.49 5.44
N GLY A 138 -17.19 22.41 4.35
CA GLY A 138 -16.02 21.55 4.25
C GLY A 138 -16.34 20.08 4.02
N VAL A 139 -17.51 19.70 3.53
CA VAL A 139 -17.89 18.28 3.33
C VAL A 139 -17.72 17.89 1.86
N ILE A 140 -17.05 16.78 1.61
CA ILE A 140 -16.94 16.14 0.29
C ILE A 140 -18.20 15.29 0.09
N ARG A 141 -19.07 15.70 -0.85
CA ARG A 141 -20.37 15.04 -1.05
C ARG A 141 -20.39 13.99 -2.13
N ALA A 142 -19.38 13.96 -2.99
CA ALA A 142 -19.27 12.98 -4.06
C ALA A 142 -17.82 12.75 -4.48
N TYR A 143 -17.65 11.72 -5.29
CA TYR A 143 -16.43 11.47 -6.04
C TYR A 143 -16.75 11.37 -7.52
N TYR A 144 -15.80 11.78 -8.32
CA TYR A 144 -15.86 11.65 -9.78
C TYR A 144 -15.10 10.42 -10.22
N TYR A 145 -15.74 9.60 -11.04
CA TYR A 145 -15.17 8.41 -11.65
C TYR A 145 -14.67 8.70 -13.06
N HIS A 146 -13.41 8.34 -13.33
CA HIS A 146 -12.84 8.26 -14.67
C HIS A 146 -11.82 7.14 -14.74
N PRO A 147 -11.76 6.33 -15.82
CA PRO A 147 -10.83 5.19 -15.93
C PRO A 147 -9.36 5.60 -16.02
N LYS A 148 -9.06 6.80 -16.54
CA LYS A 148 -7.69 7.32 -16.70
C LYS A 148 -7.65 8.81 -16.38
N TRP A 149 -7.11 9.16 -15.23
CA TRP A 149 -7.06 10.55 -14.79
C TRP A 149 -5.87 11.33 -15.35
N VAL A 150 -4.75 10.66 -15.64
CA VAL A 150 -3.52 11.30 -16.19
C VAL A 150 -3.78 11.93 -17.56
N ASP A 151 -4.56 11.26 -18.40
CA ASP A 151 -4.83 11.69 -19.79
C ASP A 151 -6.22 12.32 -19.97
N ILE A 152 -6.81 12.88 -18.89
CA ILE A 152 -8.16 13.43 -18.95
C ILE A 152 -8.23 14.62 -19.92
N LYS A 153 -9.10 14.52 -20.91
CA LYS A 153 -9.32 15.57 -21.93
C LYS A 153 -10.43 16.53 -21.48
N PRO A 154 -10.42 17.77 -21.97
CA PRO A 154 -11.51 18.72 -21.70
C PRO A 154 -12.90 18.24 -22.16
N SER A 155 -12.95 17.31 -23.12
CA SER A 155 -14.19 16.70 -23.62
C SER A 155 -14.72 15.57 -22.72
N ASP A 156 -13.91 15.07 -21.81
CA ASP A 156 -14.28 13.94 -20.96
C ASP A 156 -15.23 14.41 -19.86
N ASN A 157 -16.27 13.63 -19.64
CA ASN A 157 -17.26 13.88 -18.60
C ASN A 157 -17.15 12.82 -17.51
N PRO A 158 -16.33 13.03 -16.45
CA PRO A 158 -16.26 12.11 -15.32
C PRO A 158 -17.62 11.96 -14.67
N LYS A 159 -17.96 10.71 -14.33
CA LYS A 159 -19.23 10.39 -13.72
C LYS A 159 -19.22 10.74 -12.24
N ARG A 160 -20.08 11.66 -11.82
CA ARG A 160 -20.29 11.99 -10.41
C ARG A 160 -21.01 10.85 -9.69
N ILE A 161 -20.47 10.38 -8.56
CA ILE A 161 -21.08 9.37 -7.70
C ILE A 161 -21.10 9.93 -6.26
N PRO A 162 -22.27 10.04 -5.63
CA PRO A 162 -22.37 10.61 -4.28
C PRO A 162 -21.73 9.71 -3.23
N THR A 163 -21.25 10.31 -2.15
CA THR A 163 -20.80 9.58 -0.96
C THR A 163 -21.98 9.04 -0.17
N PHE A 164 -21.73 8.01 0.61
CA PHE A 164 -22.72 7.34 1.44
C PHE A 164 -23.55 8.32 2.29
N GLY A 165 -24.86 8.23 2.17
CA GLY A 165 -25.81 9.12 2.84
C GLY A 165 -26.03 10.49 2.18
N ASN A 166 -25.27 10.87 1.13
CA ASN A 166 -25.42 12.15 0.44
C ASN A 166 -26.15 12.09 -0.91
N GLY A 167 -26.47 10.90 -1.39
CA GLY A 167 -27.16 10.73 -2.67
C GLY A 167 -28.67 11.03 -2.59
N LYS A 168 -29.23 11.53 -3.70
CA LYS A 168 -30.67 11.77 -3.85
C LYS A 168 -31.45 10.44 -3.85
N LYS A 169 -32.77 10.50 -3.61
CA LYS A 169 -33.66 9.31 -3.67
C LYS A 169 -33.62 8.56 -5.01
N SER A 170 -33.35 9.26 -6.09
CA SER A 170 -33.20 8.67 -7.43
C SER A 170 -31.85 7.98 -7.68
N GLU A 171 -30.86 8.26 -6.85
CA GLU A 171 -29.51 7.71 -6.98
C GLU A 171 -29.43 6.43 -6.14
N THR A 172 -29.33 5.30 -6.82
CA THR A 172 -29.32 3.97 -6.20
C THR A 172 -27.90 3.45 -5.95
N VAL A 173 -26.88 4.24 -6.23
CA VAL A 173 -25.47 3.89 -6.06
C VAL A 173 -24.77 5.02 -5.32
N GLU A 174 -24.07 4.68 -4.26
CA GLU A 174 -23.25 5.59 -3.46
C GLU A 174 -21.88 4.97 -3.20
N LEU A 175 -20.89 5.78 -2.81
CA LEU A 175 -19.56 5.35 -2.44
C LEU A 175 -19.35 5.53 -0.94
N TYR A 176 -18.94 4.48 -0.27
CA TYR A 176 -18.33 4.58 1.06
C TYR A 176 -16.80 4.67 0.89
N ILE A 177 -16.19 5.70 1.49
CA ILE A 177 -14.75 5.95 1.36
C ILE A 177 -14.09 5.72 2.71
N PHE A 178 -13.18 4.77 2.77
CA PHE A 178 -12.28 4.56 3.90
C PHE A 178 -11.11 5.54 3.73
N LYS A 179 -11.07 6.54 4.60
CA LYS A 179 -10.05 7.59 4.54
C LYS A 179 -9.63 7.99 5.95
N PRO A 180 -8.45 7.56 6.42
CA PRO A 180 -7.97 7.91 7.75
C PRO A 180 -7.68 9.42 7.83
N TYR A 181 -7.85 9.99 9.00
CA TYR A 181 -7.47 11.37 9.24
C TYR A 181 -5.95 11.52 9.23
N ARG A 182 -5.46 12.47 8.44
CA ARG A 182 -4.06 12.90 8.43
C ARG A 182 -4.00 14.42 8.43
N SER A 183 -3.27 15.00 9.37
CA SER A 183 -3.11 16.46 9.48
C SER A 183 -2.51 17.05 8.20
N GLY A 184 -3.11 18.10 7.67
CA GLY A 184 -2.68 18.74 6.42
C GLY A 184 -3.27 18.13 5.15
N PHE A 185 -3.93 16.95 5.24
CA PHE A 185 -4.50 16.26 4.09
C PHE A 185 -6.02 16.20 4.21
N TYR A 186 -6.70 17.07 3.51
CA TYR A 186 -8.15 17.21 3.61
C TYR A 186 -8.91 16.34 2.60
N TYR A 187 -8.57 16.48 1.31
CA TYR A 187 -9.25 15.76 0.24
C TYR A 187 -8.85 14.28 0.14
N TYR A 188 -7.58 14.01 0.33
CA TYR A 188 -6.97 12.69 0.20
C TYR A 188 -6.15 12.36 1.44
N ALA A 189 -6.00 11.07 1.72
CA ALA A 189 -5.08 10.58 2.73
C ALA A 189 -3.82 10.04 2.05
N PRO A 190 -2.61 10.48 2.45
CA PRO A 190 -1.38 9.88 1.98
C PRO A 190 -1.25 8.45 2.55
N VAL A 191 -0.45 7.63 1.90
CA VAL A 191 -0.12 6.30 2.39
C VAL A 191 0.64 6.37 3.71
N ASP A 192 0.47 5.38 4.57
CA ASP A 192 1.15 5.30 5.87
C ASP A 192 2.67 5.17 5.72
N TYR A 193 3.13 4.55 4.64
CA TYR A 193 4.54 4.36 4.29
C TYR A 193 5.14 5.48 3.42
N HIS A 194 4.50 6.65 3.39
CA HIS A 194 4.90 7.82 2.61
C HIS A 194 6.39 8.18 2.75
N GLY A 195 6.93 8.10 3.97
CA GLY A 195 8.33 8.45 4.25
C GLY A 195 9.38 7.57 3.56
N CYS A 196 9.01 6.40 3.04
CA CYS A 196 9.95 5.50 2.37
C CYS A 196 9.80 5.48 0.83
N LEU A 197 8.91 6.29 0.24
CA LEU A 197 8.68 6.30 -1.21
C LEU A 197 9.91 6.65 -2.04
N GLN A 198 10.82 7.48 -1.51
CA GLN A 198 12.10 7.78 -2.17
C GLN A 198 13.00 6.54 -2.22
N TYR A 199 13.03 5.75 -1.17
CA TYR A 199 13.79 4.51 -1.11
C TYR A 199 13.24 3.43 -2.03
N CYS A 200 11.91 3.42 -2.28
CA CYS A 200 11.33 2.58 -3.32
C CYS A 200 11.84 2.93 -4.70
N SER A 201 11.94 4.24 -5.01
CA SER A 201 12.52 4.71 -6.27
C SER A 201 14.02 4.40 -6.35
N LEU A 202 14.76 4.56 -5.25
CA LEU A 202 16.18 4.25 -5.19
C LEU A 202 16.44 2.75 -5.43
N GLU A 203 15.64 1.85 -4.85
CA GLU A 203 15.74 0.40 -5.08
C GLU A 203 15.53 0.06 -6.57
N GLU A 204 14.56 0.69 -7.22
CA GLU A 204 14.31 0.54 -8.65
C GLU A 204 15.46 1.05 -9.50
N GLU A 205 15.98 2.25 -9.21
CA GLU A 205 17.11 2.84 -9.95
C GLU A 205 18.41 2.06 -9.78
N VAL A 206 18.69 1.51 -8.61
CA VAL A 206 19.83 0.60 -8.39
C VAL A 206 19.70 -0.64 -9.27
N SER A 207 18.48 -1.21 -9.36
CA SER A 207 18.21 -2.36 -10.22
C SER A 207 18.38 -2.01 -11.70
N ASN A 208 17.86 -0.87 -12.14
CA ASN A 208 17.99 -0.36 -13.50
C ASN A 208 19.46 -0.10 -13.87
N TYR A 209 20.23 0.46 -12.95
CA TYR A 209 21.65 0.67 -13.13
C TYR A 209 22.40 -0.65 -13.37
N HIS A 210 22.15 -1.66 -12.56
CA HIS A 210 22.77 -2.98 -12.74
C HIS A 210 22.38 -3.63 -14.07
N ILE A 211 21.11 -3.56 -14.46
CA ILE A 211 20.62 -4.07 -15.74
C ILE A 211 21.29 -3.35 -16.90
N ASN A 212 21.38 -2.01 -16.83
CA ASN A 212 22.03 -1.22 -17.87
C ASN A 212 23.53 -1.50 -17.97
N ASN A 213 24.23 -1.67 -16.84
CA ASN A 213 25.62 -2.06 -16.82
C ASN A 213 25.84 -3.43 -17.48
N ILE A 214 24.98 -4.42 -17.17
CA ILE A 214 25.04 -5.74 -17.80
C ILE A 214 24.77 -5.62 -19.32
N LYS A 215 23.74 -4.89 -19.71
CA LYS A 215 23.38 -4.69 -21.14
C LYS A 215 24.46 -3.92 -21.90
N GLN A 216 25.13 -2.97 -21.25
CA GLN A 216 26.17 -2.15 -21.85
C GLN A 216 27.57 -2.78 -21.78
N GLY A 217 27.67 -3.99 -21.14
CA GLY A 217 28.93 -4.74 -21.03
C GLY A 217 29.93 -4.09 -20.12
N LEU A 218 29.57 -3.90 -18.81
CA LEU A 218 30.49 -3.58 -17.69
C LEU A 218 31.76 -2.79 -18.09
N GLN A 219 31.64 -1.54 -18.55
CA GLN A 219 32.68 -0.68 -19.09
C GLN A 219 33.27 -1.16 -20.44
N PRO A 220 33.73 -0.26 -21.31
CA PRO A 220 34.44 -0.68 -22.51
C PRO A 220 35.66 -1.48 -22.08
N SER A 221 35.61 -2.78 -22.29
CA SER A 221 36.63 -3.71 -21.81
C SER A 221 37.95 -3.56 -22.57
N LEU A 222 37.92 -2.85 -23.67
CA LEU A 222 39.08 -2.72 -24.53
C LEU A 222 39.10 -1.37 -25.29
N LEU A 223 40.19 -0.63 -25.15
CA LEU A 223 40.53 0.47 -26.03
C LEU A 223 41.52 -0.04 -27.07
N ILE A 224 41.13 -0.01 -28.34
CA ILE A 224 42.02 -0.38 -29.47
C ILE A 224 42.49 0.89 -30.13
N ASN A 225 43.78 1.21 -29.96
CA ASN A 225 44.42 2.32 -30.66
C ASN A 225 45.08 1.86 -31.97
N PHE A 226 44.65 2.44 -33.09
CA PHE A 226 45.34 2.27 -34.38
C PHE A 226 46.23 3.48 -34.61
N ASN A 227 47.56 3.27 -34.55
CA ASN A 227 48.55 4.35 -34.60
C ASN A 227 49.28 4.43 -35.99
N ASN A 228 48.61 3.95 -37.04
CA ASN A 228 49.18 3.85 -38.38
C ASN A 228 48.61 4.90 -39.35
N GLY A 229 48.22 6.06 -38.84
CA GLY A 229 47.53 7.08 -39.59
C GLY A 229 46.00 6.93 -39.52
N VAL A 230 45.29 8.02 -39.82
CA VAL A 230 43.83 8.03 -39.84
C VAL A 230 43.34 7.59 -41.23
N PRO A 231 42.72 6.38 -41.34
CA PRO A 231 42.17 5.92 -42.62
C PRO A 231 41.00 6.82 -43.08
N ASN A 232 40.62 6.70 -44.35
CA ASN A 232 39.38 7.31 -44.83
C ASN A 232 38.14 6.66 -44.18
N GLU A 233 36.99 7.37 -44.18
CA GLU A 233 35.74 6.94 -43.52
C GLU A 233 35.32 5.53 -43.93
N GLU A 234 35.37 5.18 -45.20
CA GLU A 234 35.02 3.85 -45.71
C GLU A 234 35.88 2.72 -45.10
N THR A 235 37.17 2.99 -44.90
CA THR A 235 38.08 2.02 -44.28
C THR A 235 37.87 1.93 -42.75
N GLN A 236 37.54 3.05 -42.10
CA GLN A 236 37.17 3.06 -40.66
C GLN A 236 35.92 2.21 -40.44
N GLU A 237 34.85 2.43 -41.20
CA GLU A 237 33.62 1.63 -41.12
C GLU A 237 33.86 0.15 -41.38
N LEU A 238 34.77 -0.19 -42.30
CA LEU A 238 35.08 -1.57 -42.66
C LEU A 238 35.87 -2.26 -41.53
N ILE A 239 36.76 -1.54 -40.85
CA ILE A 239 37.52 -2.01 -39.70
C ILE A 239 36.56 -2.21 -38.52
N GLU A 240 35.71 -1.22 -38.23
CA GLU A 240 34.68 -1.27 -37.17
C GLU A 240 33.76 -2.46 -37.36
N ARG A 241 33.25 -2.68 -38.56
CA ARG A 241 32.37 -3.81 -38.88
C ARG A 241 33.08 -5.16 -38.70
N LYS A 242 34.32 -5.30 -39.15
CA LYS A 242 35.09 -6.54 -38.98
C LYS A 242 35.42 -6.83 -37.55
N ILE A 243 35.69 -5.82 -36.74
CA ILE A 243 35.94 -5.98 -35.28
C ILE A 243 34.63 -6.33 -34.58
N TYR A 244 33.53 -5.63 -34.94
CA TYR A 244 32.22 -5.93 -34.40
C TYR A 244 31.81 -7.39 -34.68
N ASP A 245 31.93 -7.86 -35.93
CA ASP A 245 31.60 -9.24 -36.32
C ASP A 245 32.44 -10.28 -35.61
N LYS A 246 33.70 -9.96 -35.32
CA LYS A 246 34.62 -10.86 -34.64
C LYS A 246 34.45 -10.94 -33.12
N PHE A 247 33.94 -9.87 -32.51
CA PHE A 247 33.78 -9.76 -31.04
C PHE A 247 32.30 -9.78 -30.57
N SER A 248 31.32 -9.76 -31.48
CA SER A 248 29.89 -9.76 -31.15
C SER A 248 29.27 -11.15 -30.97
N GLY A 249 30.05 -12.17 -30.64
CA GLY A 249 29.51 -13.48 -30.21
C GLY A 249 28.77 -13.35 -28.89
N THR A 250 27.68 -14.10 -28.72
CA THR A 250 26.72 -14.06 -27.60
C THR A 250 27.32 -14.18 -26.18
N SER A 251 28.60 -14.43 -26.05
CA SER A 251 29.33 -14.51 -24.77
C SER A 251 30.25 -13.32 -24.48
N ASN A 252 30.50 -12.42 -25.47
CA ASN A 252 31.49 -11.33 -25.36
C ASN A 252 30.87 -9.98 -25.78
N ALA A 253 29.79 -9.58 -25.14
CA ALA A 253 29.16 -8.28 -25.36
C ALA A 253 29.94 -7.11 -24.69
N GLY A 254 31.26 -7.18 -24.66
CA GLY A 254 32.10 -6.06 -24.23
C GLY A 254 32.15 -4.98 -25.31
N LYS A 255 31.74 -3.75 -24.98
CA LYS A 255 31.91 -2.61 -25.89
C LYS A 255 33.40 -2.28 -25.94
N PHE A 256 33.91 -2.16 -27.16
CA PHE A 256 35.27 -1.65 -27.44
C PHE A 256 35.17 -0.23 -27.98
N ILE A 257 36.18 0.57 -27.69
CA ILE A 257 36.36 1.91 -28.26
C ILE A 257 37.49 1.81 -29.28
N LEU A 258 37.23 2.26 -30.49
CA LEU A 258 38.24 2.38 -31.53
C LEU A 258 38.73 3.81 -31.60
N ALA A 259 40.02 4.01 -31.53
CA ALA A 259 40.68 5.30 -31.74
C ALA A 259 41.67 5.19 -32.89
N PHE A 260 41.49 6.02 -33.90
CA PHE A 260 42.45 6.12 -35.05
C PHE A 260 43.31 7.35 -34.83
N ASN A 261 44.61 7.16 -34.68
CA ASN A 261 45.57 8.21 -34.38
C ASN A 261 46.60 8.32 -35.48
N GLU A 262 47.12 9.53 -35.70
CA GLU A 262 48.16 9.77 -36.74
C GLU A 262 49.49 9.11 -36.38
N SER A 263 49.83 9.05 -35.06
CA SER A 263 51.06 8.46 -34.54
C SER A 263 50.87 7.93 -33.10
N ILE A 264 51.90 7.27 -32.57
CA ILE A 264 51.92 6.83 -31.19
C ILE A 264 51.88 8.01 -30.21
N GLU A 265 52.38 9.17 -30.58
CA GLU A 265 52.42 10.38 -29.78
C GLU A 265 51.03 11.04 -29.62
N THR A 266 50.13 10.80 -30.57
CA THR A 266 48.75 11.32 -30.57
C THR A 266 47.73 10.29 -30.15
N LYS A 267 48.15 9.18 -29.55
CA LYS A 267 47.24 8.12 -29.06
C LYS A 267 46.17 8.67 -28.12
N ALA A 268 44.96 8.20 -28.26
CA ALA A 268 43.91 8.48 -27.30
C ALA A 268 44.24 7.78 -25.97
N ASP A 269 44.36 8.55 -24.90
CA ASP A 269 44.53 8.03 -23.54
C ASP A 269 43.19 8.17 -22.82
N ILE A 270 42.69 7.08 -22.26
CA ILE A 270 41.47 7.07 -21.46
C ILE A 270 41.90 6.79 -20.03
N ASP A 271 41.91 7.83 -19.21
CA ASP A 271 41.98 7.66 -17.77
C ASP A 271 40.62 7.14 -17.27
N PRO A 272 40.51 5.85 -16.91
CA PRO A 272 39.29 5.36 -16.32
C PRO A 272 39.10 6.04 -14.95
N ILE A 273 38.01 6.80 -14.83
CA ILE A 273 37.58 7.27 -13.52
C ILE A 273 37.10 6.03 -12.77
N HIS A 274 38.02 5.38 -12.04
CA HIS A 274 37.65 4.33 -11.11
C HIS A 274 36.96 4.99 -9.93
N LEU A 275 35.65 4.81 -9.79
CA LEU A 275 34.98 5.00 -8.52
C LEU A 275 35.48 3.88 -7.60
N PRO A 276 36.36 4.18 -6.60
CA PRO A 276 36.79 3.15 -5.68
C PRO A 276 35.56 2.60 -4.97
N ASP A 277 35.45 1.27 -4.91
CA ASP A 277 34.41 0.53 -4.21
C ASP A 277 32.96 0.74 -4.72
N ALA A 278 32.76 0.98 -6.02
CA ALA A 278 31.42 1.12 -6.61
C ALA A 278 30.47 -0.04 -6.20
N HIS A 279 30.96 -1.28 -6.18
CA HIS A 279 30.17 -2.44 -5.76
C HIS A 279 29.73 -2.35 -4.29
N ALA A 280 30.61 -1.91 -3.40
CA ALA A 280 30.28 -1.74 -1.99
C ALA A 280 29.26 -0.61 -1.77
N GLN A 281 29.37 0.48 -2.55
CA GLN A 281 28.39 1.58 -2.50
C GLN A 281 27.02 1.14 -2.97
N TYR A 282 26.89 0.40 -4.08
CA TYR A 282 25.60 -0.08 -4.56
C TYR A 282 24.98 -1.14 -3.65
N GLN A 283 25.80 -2.01 -3.07
CA GLN A 283 25.33 -2.96 -2.07
C GLN A 283 24.81 -2.23 -0.84
N PHE A 284 25.52 -1.23 -0.35
CA PHE A 284 25.09 -0.38 0.77
C PHE A 284 23.75 0.30 0.47
N LEU A 285 23.59 0.93 -0.71
CA LEU A 285 22.34 1.57 -1.12
C LEU A 285 21.17 0.58 -1.21
N SER A 286 21.42 -0.63 -1.71
CA SER A 286 20.40 -1.68 -1.79
C SER A 286 19.96 -2.13 -0.39
N ASP A 287 20.92 -2.37 0.52
CA ASP A 287 20.64 -2.80 1.89
C ASP A 287 19.95 -1.69 2.69
N GLU A 288 20.42 -0.45 2.55
CA GLU A 288 19.79 0.71 3.18
C GLU A 288 18.35 0.92 2.68
N SER A 289 18.12 0.84 1.37
CA SER A 289 16.78 0.97 0.79
C SER A 289 15.84 -0.07 1.38
N ARG A 290 16.24 -1.33 1.44
CA ARG A 290 15.47 -2.41 2.03
C ARG A 290 15.10 -2.12 3.49
N GLU A 291 16.05 -1.71 4.31
CA GLU A 291 15.82 -1.39 5.72
C GLU A 291 14.87 -0.21 5.89
N LYS A 292 15.06 0.88 5.12
CA LYS A 292 14.21 2.08 5.18
C LYS A 292 12.80 1.82 4.69
N ILE A 293 12.63 0.97 3.66
CA ILE A 293 11.30 0.57 3.19
C ILE A 293 10.59 -0.25 4.28
N MET A 294 11.24 -1.24 4.87
CA MET A 294 10.66 -2.03 5.96
C MET A 294 10.30 -1.15 7.17
N LEU A 295 11.18 -0.22 7.55
CA LEU A 295 10.90 0.75 8.61
C LEU A 295 9.69 1.63 8.27
N GLY A 296 9.61 2.14 7.04
CA GLY A 296 8.49 2.96 6.57
C GLY A 296 7.15 2.24 6.62
N HIS A 297 7.14 0.94 6.40
CA HIS A 297 5.95 0.09 6.54
C HIS A 297 5.66 -0.35 7.98
N GLY A 298 6.53 -0.02 8.94
CA GLY A 298 6.40 -0.45 10.33
C GLY A 298 6.63 -1.95 10.55
N ILE A 299 7.44 -2.61 9.68
CA ILE A 299 7.74 -4.03 9.82
C ILE A 299 8.60 -4.25 11.06
N VAL A 300 8.07 -4.97 12.03
CA VAL A 300 8.74 -5.27 13.30
C VAL A 300 9.85 -6.32 13.11
N SER A 301 9.61 -7.32 12.27
CA SER A 301 10.59 -8.35 11.95
C SER A 301 10.40 -8.85 10.50
N PRO A 302 11.48 -8.93 9.69
CA PRO A 302 11.42 -9.45 8.32
C PRO A 302 10.90 -10.88 8.22
N ILE A 303 11.06 -11.69 9.27
CA ILE A 303 10.57 -13.08 9.33
C ILE A 303 9.05 -13.15 9.18
N LEU A 304 8.30 -12.15 9.67
CA LEU A 304 6.85 -12.07 9.51
C LEU A 304 6.43 -11.99 8.04
N LEU A 305 7.31 -11.47 7.18
CA LEU A 305 7.13 -11.44 5.74
C LEU A 305 7.71 -12.68 5.03
N GLY A 306 8.21 -13.67 5.78
CA GLY A 306 8.89 -14.84 5.22
C GLY A 306 10.30 -14.55 4.68
N ILE A 307 10.90 -13.43 5.07
CA ILE A 307 12.26 -13.05 4.70
C ILE A 307 13.19 -13.56 5.80
N LYS A 308 14.12 -14.45 5.43
CA LYS A 308 15.13 -14.98 6.36
C LYS A 308 16.22 -13.94 6.58
N ASP A 309 16.41 -13.54 7.80
CA ASP A 309 17.60 -12.76 8.18
C ASP A 309 18.77 -13.71 8.51
N ASN A 310 20.01 -13.24 8.32
CA ASN A 310 21.23 -14.05 8.52
C ASN A 310 21.51 -14.42 9.99
N THR A 311 20.74 -13.89 10.93
CA THR A 311 20.74 -14.27 12.34
C THR A 311 19.96 -15.59 12.49
N GLY A 312 20.65 -16.70 12.56
CA GLY A 312 20.15 -18.08 12.50
C GLY A 312 18.81 -18.37 13.18
N PHE A 313 18.11 -19.37 12.66
CA PHE A 313 16.82 -19.92 13.14
C PHE A 313 16.88 -20.56 14.56
N GLY A 314 17.91 -20.35 15.33
CA GLY A 314 18.09 -20.92 16.66
C GLY A 314 17.43 -20.05 17.75
N ASN A 315 16.39 -20.52 18.35
CA ASN A 315 15.72 -20.02 19.58
C ASN A 315 14.64 -18.93 19.44
N ASN A 316 14.05 -18.66 18.26
CA ASN A 316 13.26 -17.46 18.03
C ASN A 316 11.72 -17.66 17.97
N ALA A 317 11.14 -18.77 18.43
CA ALA A 317 9.67 -18.93 18.42
C ALA A 317 8.98 -17.90 19.32
N GLU A 318 9.56 -17.58 20.47
CA GLU A 318 9.03 -16.58 21.40
C GLU A 318 9.23 -15.15 20.89
N GLU A 319 10.38 -14.86 20.27
CA GLU A 319 10.65 -13.58 19.60
C GLU A 319 9.69 -13.37 18.42
N LEU A 320 9.48 -14.38 17.59
CA LEU A 320 8.53 -14.34 16.48
C LEU A 320 7.10 -14.11 16.98
N ARG A 321 6.71 -14.75 18.06
CA ARG A 321 5.40 -14.57 18.70
C ARG A 321 5.25 -13.13 19.19
N THR A 322 6.24 -12.60 19.87
CA THR A 322 6.23 -11.23 20.40
C THR A 322 6.19 -10.21 19.25
N ALA A 323 7.00 -10.43 18.20
CA ALA A 323 6.99 -9.59 17.01
C ALA A 323 5.63 -9.62 16.29
N SER A 324 4.99 -10.80 16.20
CA SER A 324 3.66 -10.96 15.59
C SER A 324 2.60 -10.17 16.35
N VAL A 325 2.58 -10.27 17.69
CA VAL A 325 1.62 -9.53 18.53
C VAL A 325 1.86 -8.02 18.42
N LEU A 326 3.11 -7.59 18.43
CA LEU A 326 3.45 -6.17 18.29
C LEU A 326 3.05 -5.62 16.92
N MET A 327 3.32 -6.37 15.85
CA MET A 327 2.92 -6.04 14.48
C MET A 327 1.40 -5.93 14.37
N ASP A 328 0.67 -6.89 14.93
CA ASP A 328 -0.79 -6.90 14.94
C ASP A 328 -1.35 -5.64 15.63
N ASN A 329 -0.87 -5.32 16.83
CA ASN A 329 -1.38 -4.21 17.61
C ASN A 329 -1.05 -2.83 17.00
N ILE A 330 0.14 -2.65 16.44
CA ILE A 330 0.62 -1.32 16.02
C ILE A 330 0.29 -1.04 14.55
N VAL A 331 0.39 -2.06 13.69
CA VAL A 331 0.29 -1.87 12.23
C VAL A 331 -1.03 -2.41 11.68
N ILE A 332 -1.43 -3.61 12.07
CA ILE A 332 -2.55 -4.31 11.40
C ILE A 332 -3.90 -3.85 11.97
N ARG A 333 -4.04 -3.82 13.28
CA ARG A 333 -5.30 -3.52 13.95
C ARG A 333 -5.91 -2.17 13.58
N PRO A 334 -5.15 -1.07 13.47
CA PRO A 334 -5.71 0.20 13.02
C PRO A 334 -6.41 0.14 11.66
N PHE A 335 -5.86 -0.63 10.70
CA PHE A 335 -6.53 -0.85 9.41
C PHE A 335 -7.82 -1.67 9.55
N GLN A 336 -7.79 -2.70 10.39
CA GLN A 336 -8.94 -3.57 10.63
C GLN A 336 -10.08 -2.80 11.30
N GLU A 337 -9.79 -1.96 12.29
CA GLU A 337 -10.78 -1.13 13.00
C GLU A 337 -11.49 -0.18 12.03
N GLU A 338 -10.77 0.54 11.20
CA GLU A 338 -11.35 1.45 10.20
C GLU A 338 -12.23 0.70 9.16
N ILE A 339 -11.80 -0.48 8.72
CA ILE A 339 -12.60 -1.30 7.79
C ILE A 339 -13.87 -1.81 8.48
N ILE A 340 -13.77 -2.24 9.73
CA ILE A 340 -14.93 -2.72 10.51
C ILE A 340 -15.93 -1.58 10.72
N GLU A 341 -15.48 -0.42 11.18
CA GLU A 341 -16.32 0.76 11.38
C GLU A 341 -17.10 1.11 10.12
N GLY A 342 -16.44 1.15 8.97
CA GLY A 342 -17.11 1.43 7.71
C GLY A 342 -18.10 0.34 7.28
N LEU A 343 -17.80 -0.92 7.56
CA LEU A 343 -18.74 -2.01 7.29
C LEU A 343 -19.95 -1.93 8.22
N GLU A 344 -19.76 -1.64 9.50
CA GLU A 344 -20.84 -1.46 10.48
C GLU A 344 -21.75 -0.30 10.09
N ASP A 345 -21.22 0.83 9.64
CA ASP A 345 -22.00 1.95 9.14
C ASP A 345 -22.94 1.54 7.99
N MET A 346 -22.39 0.80 7.01
CA MET A 346 -23.19 0.31 5.88
C MET A 346 -24.22 -0.74 6.29
N LEU A 347 -23.89 -1.64 7.22
CA LEU A 347 -24.77 -2.68 7.73
C LEU A 347 -25.89 -2.11 8.60
N ASN A 348 -25.60 -1.08 9.39
CA ASN A 348 -26.56 -0.36 10.23
C ASN A 348 -27.73 0.21 9.42
N PHE A 349 -27.49 0.62 8.16
CA PHE A 349 -28.57 1.05 7.28
C PHE A 349 -29.61 -0.06 7.05
N ASN A 350 -29.18 -1.31 6.99
CA ASN A 350 -30.04 -2.48 6.86
C ASN A 350 -30.51 -3.04 8.23
N LYS A 351 -30.23 -2.35 9.33
CA LYS A 351 -30.54 -2.80 10.71
C LYS A 351 -29.88 -4.14 11.03
N ILE A 352 -28.64 -4.33 10.56
CA ILE A 352 -27.80 -5.48 10.88
C ILE A 352 -26.76 -4.98 11.89
N TYR A 353 -26.89 -5.41 13.14
CA TYR A 353 -26.04 -5.01 14.24
C TYR A 353 -25.29 -6.25 14.72
N LEU A 354 -24.03 -6.36 14.34
CA LEU A 354 -23.15 -7.49 14.68
C LEU A 354 -21.83 -6.96 15.19
N ASN A 355 -21.23 -7.66 16.13
CA ASN A 355 -19.89 -7.36 16.62
C ASN A 355 -18.87 -8.05 15.70
N LEU A 356 -18.40 -7.31 14.68
CA LEU A 356 -17.49 -7.82 13.67
C LEU A 356 -16.04 -7.85 14.18
N TYR A 357 -15.25 -8.79 13.66
CA TYR A 357 -13.81 -8.85 13.89
C TYR A 357 -13.11 -9.59 12.73
N PHE A 358 -11.84 -9.30 12.54
CA PHE A 358 -11.00 -10.07 11.63
C PHE A 358 -10.37 -11.25 12.35
N ILE A 359 -10.31 -12.41 11.68
CA ILE A 359 -9.59 -13.58 12.16
C ILE A 359 -8.13 -13.40 11.80
N THR A 360 -7.28 -13.19 12.79
CA THR A 360 -5.84 -12.93 12.62
C THR A 360 -5.10 -14.15 12.08
N LEU A 361 -4.05 -13.94 11.27
CA LEU A 361 -3.11 -15.00 10.88
C LEU A 361 -2.17 -15.31 12.03
N GLN A 362 -2.22 -16.54 12.52
CA GLN A 362 -1.32 -17.00 13.57
C GLN A 362 -0.22 -17.91 13.03
N PRO A 363 0.97 -17.94 13.67
CA PRO A 363 1.97 -18.96 13.39
C PRO A 363 1.42 -20.38 13.59
N ILE A 364 1.85 -21.31 12.77
CA ILE A 364 1.32 -22.68 12.60
C ILE A 364 1.23 -23.51 13.91
N GLU A 365 2.00 -23.16 14.94
CA GLU A 365 2.02 -23.87 16.23
C GLU A 365 0.72 -23.75 17.04
N PHE A 366 -0.20 -22.86 16.64
CA PHE A 366 -1.45 -22.58 17.36
C PHE A 366 -2.70 -23.22 16.75
N THR A 367 -2.57 -24.07 15.73
CA THR A 367 -3.69 -24.68 15.02
C THR A 367 -4.43 -25.81 15.78
N GLN A 368 -4.24 -25.96 17.09
CA GLN A 368 -5.00 -26.95 17.90
C GLN A 368 -6.40 -26.47 18.31
N LEU A 369 -6.88 -25.35 17.78
CA LEU A 369 -8.08 -24.65 18.26
C LEU A 369 -9.36 -24.91 17.46
N ASP A 370 -9.39 -25.92 16.58
CA ASP A 370 -10.54 -26.16 15.69
C ASP A 370 -11.87 -26.51 16.39
N ASN A 371 -11.84 -26.78 17.69
CA ASN A 371 -13.03 -27.15 18.46
C ASN A 371 -13.47 -26.13 19.54
N ILE A 372 -12.92 -24.93 19.52
CA ILE A 372 -13.22 -23.89 20.53
C ILE A 372 -14.25 -22.89 20.00
N SER A 373 -15.11 -22.34 20.86
CA SER A 373 -16.12 -21.36 20.46
C SER A 373 -15.49 -20.11 19.83
N THR A 374 -16.21 -19.45 18.93
CA THR A 374 -15.74 -18.26 18.20
C THR A 374 -15.21 -17.16 19.11
N LYS A 375 -15.81 -16.99 20.31
CA LYS A 375 -15.37 -16.02 21.32
C LYS A 375 -13.99 -16.36 21.88
N VAL A 376 -13.76 -17.62 22.20
CA VAL A 376 -12.48 -18.09 22.74
C VAL A 376 -11.39 -18.03 21.68
N LYS A 377 -11.71 -18.39 20.41
CA LYS A 377 -10.79 -18.23 19.28
C LYS A 377 -10.31 -16.79 19.13
N ARG A 378 -11.20 -15.81 19.26
CA ARG A 378 -10.81 -14.41 19.20
C ARG A 378 -9.92 -14.00 20.38
N GLU A 379 -10.28 -14.40 21.60
CA GLU A 379 -9.48 -14.09 22.81
C GLU A 379 -8.04 -14.60 22.69
N GLU A 380 -7.88 -15.81 22.12
CA GLU A 380 -6.58 -16.42 21.93
C GLU A 380 -5.83 -15.83 20.72
N GLU A 381 -6.55 -15.50 19.63
CA GLU A 381 -5.98 -14.90 18.43
C GLU A 381 -5.57 -13.43 18.63
N THR A 382 -6.29 -12.68 19.43
CA THR A 382 -6.04 -11.23 19.62
C THR A 382 -5.35 -10.90 20.95
N GLY A 383 -5.29 -11.86 21.89
CA GLY A 383 -4.83 -11.62 23.25
C GLY A 383 -5.77 -10.75 24.09
N GLU A 384 -6.90 -10.33 23.53
CA GLU A 384 -7.92 -9.53 24.21
C GLU A 384 -9.02 -10.44 24.76
N LYS A 385 -9.29 -10.39 26.05
CA LYS A 385 -10.42 -11.09 26.63
C LYS A 385 -11.73 -10.46 26.16
N ILE A 386 -12.43 -11.15 25.22
CA ILE A 386 -13.79 -10.78 24.81
C ILE A 386 -14.75 -11.26 25.88
N GLY A 387 -14.81 -10.69 26.86
CA GLY A 387 -15.76 -11.20 27.83
C GLY A 387 -16.05 -10.28 28.82
N SER A 388 -15.33 -9.38 28.74
CA SER A 388 -15.74 -8.25 29.48
C SER A 388 -16.04 -7.07 28.53
N LYS A 389 -16.99 -7.15 27.61
CA LYS A 389 -18.09 -6.22 27.90
C LYS A 389 -18.25 -6.38 29.36
N ALA A 390 -17.73 -5.44 30.13
CA ALA A 390 -17.80 -5.58 31.57
C ALA A 390 -19.03 -6.40 31.83
N THR A 391 -18.86 -7.69 32.10
CA THR A 391 -19.78 -8.29 33.00
C THR A 391 -19.70 -7.25 34.08
N PHE A 392 -20.56 -6.27 33.98
CA PHE A 392 -20.87 -5.43 35.08
C PHE A 392 -21.02 -6.47 36.14
N SER A 393 -19.94 -6.61 36.88
CA SER A 393 -19.89 -7.71 37.82
C SER A 393 -21.26 -7.73 38.43
N THR A 394 -21.84 -8.91 38.53
CA THR A 394 -23.05 -9.16 39.29
C THR A 394 -22.93 -8.66 40.73
N LYS A 395 -21.89 -7.94 41.05
CA LYS A 395 -21.77 -7.07 42.20
C LYS A 395 -22.60 -5.84 41.90
N LEU A 396 -23.77 -5.84 42.52
CA LEU A 396 -24.64 -4.71 42.69
C LEU A 396 -23.80 -3.44 42.86
N LYS A 397 -23.84 -2.53 41.88
CA LYS A 397 -23.22 -1.22 41.99
C LYS A 397 -24.20 -0.38 42.80
N LYS A 398 -23.78 0.08 43.96
CA LYS A 398 -24.54 1.07 44.71
C LYS A 398 -24.21 2.45 44.16
N ILE A 399 -25.23 3.19 43.72
CA ILE A 399 -25.14 4.61 43.41
C ILE A 399 -25.92 5.34 44.49
N ASP A 400 -25.27 6.22 45.25
CA ASP A 400 -25.82 6.96 46.40
C ASP A 400 -26.49 6.07 47.45
N GLY A 401 -25.94 4.86 47.65
CA GLY A 401 -26.48 3.89 48.63
C GLY A 401 -27.61 3.02 48.11
N VAL A 402 -28.11 3.24 46.92
CA VAL A 402 -29.18 2.47 46.26
C VAL A 402 -28.58 1.40 45.34
N GLU A 403 -29.09 0.18 45.42
CA GLU A 403 -28.67 -0.92 44.56
C GLU A 403 -29.23 -0.76 43.17
N VAL A 404 -28.35 -0.86 42.16
CA VAL A 404 -28.72 -0.69 40.75
C VAL A 404 -28.63 -2.05 40.06
N TYR A 405 -29.69 -2.43 39.38
CA TYR A 405 -29.84 -3.69 38.65
C TYR A 405 -29.68 -3.49 37.13
N LYS A 406 -29.17 -4.51 36.49
CA LYS A 406 -28.86 -4.45 35.06
C LYS A 406 -30.10 -4.59 34.17
N THR A 407 -31.09 -5.31 34.64
CA THR A 407 -32.37 -5.53 33.99
C THR A 407 -33.54 -5.42 34.94
N ILE A 408 -34.75 -5.15 34.42
CA ILE A 408 -35.99 -5.12 35.18
C ILE A 408 -36.19 -6.48 35.88
N LYS A 409 -35.91 -7.57 35.18
CA LYS A 409 -36.05 -8.93 35.70
C LYS A 409 -35.13 -9.21 36.92
N GLU A 410 -33.89 -8.75 36.88
CA GLU A 410 -32.96 -8.86 38.01
C GLU A 410 -33.44 -8.03 39.23
N ALA A 411 -34.04 -6.87 38.96
CA ALA A 411 -34.63 -6.05 39.99
C ALA A 411 -35.86 -6.72 40.64
N GLU A 412 -36.74 -7.32 39.82
CA GLU A 412 -37.92 -8.06 40.27
C GLU A 412 -37.55 -9.33 41.08
N ASP A 413 -36.59 -10.12 40.58
CA ASP A 413 -36.09 -11.32 41.27
C ASP A 413 -35.49 -10.97 42.64
N LYS A 414 -34.75 -9.87 42.72
CA LYS A 414 -34.17 -9.37 43.97
C LYS A 414 -35.23 -8.79 44.94
N ALA A 415 -36.24 -8.09 44.42
CA ALA A 415 -37.36 -7.60 45.23
C ALA A 415 -38.14 -8.76 45.85
N LEU A 416 -38.36 -9.84 45.08
CA LEU A 416 -38.99 -11.06 45.56
C LEU A 416 -38.13 -11.78 46.62
N GLU A 417 -36.82 -11.82 46.49
CA GLU A 417 -35.91 -12.37 47.51
C GLU A 417 -35.89 -11.55 48.79
N GLN A 418 -36.13 -10.24 48.71
CA GLN A 418 -36.16 -9.34 49.87
C GLN A 418 -37.53 -9.17 50.52
N GLY A 419 -38.55 -9.84 49.97
CA GLY A 419 -39.91 -9.86 50.56
C GLY A 419 -40.70 -8.58 50.29
N CYS A 420 -40.40 -7.88 49.20
CA CYS A 420 -41.17 -6.73 48.73
C CYS A 420 -42.18 -7.12 47.63
#